data_a3b0dea3cf13a744c43d66336188bdb3
#
_entry.id   a3b0dea3cf13a744c43d66336188bdb3
#
_cell.length_a   1.000
_cell.length_b   1.000
_cell.length_c   1.000
_cell.angle_alpha   90.00
_cell.angle_beta   90.00
_cell.angle_gamma   90.00
#
_symmetry.space_group_name_H-M   'P 1'
#
loop_
_entity.id
_entity.type
_entity.pdbx_description
1 polymer ?
#
loop_
_entity_poly.entity_id
_entity_poly.type
_entity_poly.pdbx_seq_one_letter_code
_entity_poly.pdbx_strand_id
1 'polypeptide(L)'
;MFRFGPTVINLLHRSSADELLAPSPVGNADDAPRAVFTVQVPDTDRYCVELAEQGITLLNGPMTRPWGPRTASVADPDGHVWEIAS
;
A
#
# COMPACT_ATOMS: atom_id res chain seq x y z
N MET A 1 -9.88 -10.50 -4.06
CA MET A 1 -8.52 -10.67 -3.53
C MET A 1 -8.02 -12.07 -3.88
N PHE A 2 -6.82 -12.15 -4.41
CA PHE A 2 -6.18 -13.41 -4.77
C PHE A 2 -4.97 -13.62 -3.89
N ARG A 3 -4.81 -14.83 -3.36
CA ARG A 3 -3.71 -15.17 -2.45
C ARG A 3 -2.83 -16.25 -3.07
N PHE A 4 -1.52 -16.00 -3.07
CA PHE A 4 -0.49 -16.91 -3.57
C PHE A 4 0.55 -17.13 -2.46
N GLY A 5 0.31 -18.13 -1.59
CA GLY A 5 1.13 -18.31 -0.40
C GLY A 5 1.02 -17.07 0.50
N PRO A 6 2.16 -16.43 0.89
CA PRO A 6 2.13 -15.22 1.69
C PRO A 6 1.82 -13.94 0.88
N THR A 7 1.72 -14.05 -0.45
CA THR A 7 1.46 -12.91 -1.33
C THR A 7 -0.02 -12.79 -1.61
N VAL A 8 -0.54 -11.58 -1.50
CA VAL A 8 -1.95 -11.27 -1.74
C VAL A 8 -2.05 -10.24 -2.86
N ILE A 9 -2.87 -10.53 -3.87
CA ILE A 9 -3.15 -9.60 -4.96
C ILE A 9 -4.59 -9.10 -4.79
N ASN A 10 -4.74 -7.77 -4.67
CA ASN A 10 -6.03 -7.11 -4.57
C ASN A 10 -6.42 -6.46 -5.89
N LEU A 11 -7.64 -6.71 -6.31
CA LEU A 11 -8.25 -5.98 -7.41
C LEU A 11 -9.22 -4.97 -6.81
N LEU A 12 -8.92 -3.68 -6.98
CA LEU A 12 -9.67 -2.62 -6.33
C LEU A 12 -10.43 -1.78 -7.34
N HIS A 13 -11.59 -1.27 -6.92
CA HIS A 13 -12.20 -0.16 -7.63
C HIS A 13 -11.28 1.05 -7.54
N ARG A 14 -11.31 1.90 -8.57
CA ARG A 14 -10.45 3.06 -8.64
C ARG A 14 -10.62 4.00 -7.44
N SER A 15 -11.84 4.17 -6.94
CA SER A 15 -12.11 5.02 -5.78
C SER A 15 -11.44 4.51 -4.51
N SER A 16 -11.43 3.19 -4.30
CA SER A 16 -10.73 2.59 -3.17
C SER A 16 -9.22 2.70 -3.31
N ALA A 17 -8.71 2.59 -4.54
CA ALA A 17 -7.29 2.77 -4.81
C ALA A 17 -6.83 4.21 -4.54
N ASP A 18 -7.64 5.21 -4.91
CA ASP A 18 -7.34 6.61 -4.61
C ASP A 18 -7.12 6.81 -3.11
N GLU A 19 -7.96 6.21 -2.29
CA GLU A 19 -7.86 6.31 -0.83
C GLU A 19 -6.59 5.65 -0.30
N LEU A 20 -6.23 4.48 -0.83
CA LEU A 20 -5.03 3.75 -0.41
C LEU A 20 -3.74 4.42 -0.83
N LEU A 21 -3.71 5.04 -2.00
CA LEU A 21 -2.49 5.58 -2.60
C LEU A 21 -2.25 7.04 -2.30
N ALA A 22 -3.22 7.76 -1.73
CA ALA A 22 -3.09 9.19 -1.51
C ALA A 22 -1.76 9.55 -0.82
N PRO A 23 -1.09 10.63 -1.24
CA PRO A 23 -1.47 11.61 -2.25
C PRO A 23 -1.08 11.25 -3.70
N SER A 24 -0.56 10.07 -3.95
CA SER A 24 -0.22 9.65 -5.31
C SER A 24 -1.49 9.39 -6.12
N PRO A 25 -1.53 9.83 -7.39
CA PRO A 25 -2.70 9.57 -8.24
C PRO A 25 -2.77 8.09 -8.64
N VAL A 26 -3.98 7.62 -8.87
CA VAL A 26 -4.20 6.29 -9.44
C VAL A 26 -4.00 6.37 -10.95
N GLY A 27 -3.23 5.43 -11.50
CA GLY A 27 -3.02 5.35 -12.95
C GLY A 27 -4.29 5.03 -13.72
N ASN A 28 -4.32 5.45 -14.96
CA ASN A 28 -5.39 5.15 -15.91
C ASN A 28 -5.04 3.91 -16.75
N ALA A 29 -5.93 3.53 -17.66
CA ALA A 29 -5.69 2.40 -18.55
C ALA A 29 -4.43 2.54 -19.39
N ASP A 30 -4.03 3.78 -19.68
CA ASP A 30 -2.84 4.08 -20.47
C ASP A 30 -1.58 4.27 -19.62
N ASP A 31 -1.71 4.27 -18.31
CA ASP A 31 -0.59 4.43 -17.38
C ASP A 31 -0.15 3.05 -16.84
N ALA A 32 1.13 2.92 -16.59
CA ALA A 32 1.69 1.72 -15.96
C ALA A 32 2.65 2.15 -14.84
N PRO A 33 2.82 1.35 -13.78
CA PRO A 33 2.03 0.16 -13.44
C PRO A 33 0.70 0.54 -12.80
N ARG A 34 -0.24 -0.41 -12.80
CA ARG A 34 -1.58 -0.21 -12.24
C ARG A 34 -1.88 -1.23 -11.16
N ALA A 35 -0.85 -1.63 -10.44
CA ALA A 35 -0.94 -2.62 -9.38
C ALA A 35 -0.49 -2.03 -8.05
N VAL A 36 -1.08 -2.52 -6.97
CA VAL A 36 -0.63 -2.27 -5.61
C VAL A 36 -0.26 -3.62 -5.02
N PHE A 37 0.94 -3.72 -4.49
CA PHE A 37 1.41 -4.94 -3.84
C PHE A 37 1.19 -4.81 -2.34
N THR A 38 0.63 -5.84 -1.72
CA THR A 38 0.39 -5.86 -0.28
C THR A 38 1.36 -6.79 0.41
N VAL A 39 2.00 -6.28 1.47
CA VAL A 39 2.87 -7.06 2.34
C VAL A 39 2.20 -7.16 3.71
N GLN A 40 1.99 -8.39 4.17
CA GLN A 40 1.45 -8.64 5.50
C GLN A 40 2.58 -8.57 6.52
N VAL A 41 2.38 -7.78 7.57
CA VAL A 41 3.36 -7.65 8.66
C VAL A 41 2.64 -7.85 10.00
N PRO A 42 3.36 -8.24 11.07
CA PRO A 42 2.74 -8.41 12.40
C PRO A 42 2.19 -7.12 13.00
N ASP A 43 2.84 -5.98 12.73
CA ASP A 43 2.50 -4.69 13.31
C ASP A 43 2.86 -3.58 12.32
N THR A 44 1.84 -3.00 11.68
CA THR A 44 2.02 -1.95 10.69
C THR A 44 2.70 -0.71 11.26
N ASP A 45 2.28 -0.26 12.45
CA ASP A 45 2.85 0.95 13.06
C ASP A 45 4.35 0.78 13.32
N ARG A 46 4.74 -0.37 13.87
CA ARG A 46 6.14 -0.67 14.14
C ARG A 46 6.97 -0.74 12.86
N TYR A 47 6.42 -1.38 11.83
CA TYR A 47 7.10 -1.48 10.54
C TYR A 47 7.31 -0.08 9.93
N CYS A 48 6.33 0.82 10.07
CA CYS A 48 6.42 2.18 9.59
C CYS A 48 7.53 2.96 10.33
N VAL A 49 7.69 2.75 11.63
CA VAL A 49 8.78 3.35 12.40
C VAL A 49 10.14 2.90 11.85
N GLU A 50 10.28 1.61 11.55
CA GLU A 50 11.51 1.07 10.98
C GLU A 50 11.82 1.66 9.61
N LEU A 51 10.79 1.84 8.77
CA LEU A 51 10.95 2.49 7.46
C LEU A 51 11.39 3.94 7.61
N ALA A 52 10.81 4.68 8.55
CA ALA A 52 11.18 6.06 8.81
C ALA A 52 12.64 6.18 9.25
N GLU A 53 13.11 5.22 10.06
CA GLU A 53 14.52 5.18 10.49
C GLU A 53 15.46 4.94 9.32
N GLN A 54 15.00 4.33 8.26
CA GLN A 54 15.77 4.13 7.02
C GLN A 54 15.64 5.28 6.04
N GLY A 55 14.94 6.35 6.43
CA GLY A 55 14.75 7.52 5.58
C GLY A 55 13.64 7.38 4.53
N ILE A 56 12.77 6.40 4.67
CA ILE A 56 11.67 6.16 3.74
C ILE A 56 10.46 6.98 4.16
N THR A 57 9.91 7.76 3.22
CA THR A 57 8.71 8.57 3.45
C THR A 57 7.48 7.80 2.99
N LEU A 58 6.47 7.70 3.86
CA LEU A 58 5.21 7.05 3.52
C LEU A 58 4.38 7.95 2.59
N LEU A 59 3.61 7.32 1.69
CA LEU A 59 2.59 8.03 0.92
C LEU A 59 1.41 8.39 1.82
N ASN A 60 1.00 7.45 2.66
CA ASN A 60 -0.07 7.67 3.64
C ASN A 60 0.01 6.61 4.74
N GLY A 61 -0.73 6.84 5.83
CA GLY A 61 -0.79 5.95 6.97
C GLY A 61 0.32 6.18 8.00
N PRO A 62 0.43 5.32 9.01
CA PRO A 62 -0.46 4.18 9.26
C PRO A 62 -1.86 4.63 9.68
N MET A 63 -2.87 3.92 9.23
CA MET A 63 -4.25 4.22 9.56
C MET A 63 -5.10 2.94 9.52
N THR A 64 -6.18 2.92 10.32
CA THR A 64 -7.16 1.84 10.27
C THR A 64 -8.13 2.13 9.15
N ARG A 65 -8.25 1.20 8.20
CA ARG A 65 -9.17 1.38 7.07
C ARG A 65 -10.60 1.05 7.49
N PRO A 66 -11.60 1.65 6.82
CA PRO A 66 -13.02 1.36 7.13
C PRO A 66 -13.39 -0.11 7.02
N TRP A 67 -12.66 -0.89 6.20
CA TRP A 67 -12.91 -2.32 6.02
C TRP A 67 -12.11 -3.21 6.97
N GLY A 68 -11.37 -2.63 7.94
CA GLY A 68 -10.79 -3.35 9.07
C GLY A 68 -9.28 -3.30 9.27
N PRO A 69 -8.43 -3.50 8.27
CA PRO A 69 -6.98 -3.60 8.49
C PRO A 69 -6.32 -2.26 8.79
N ARG A 70 -5.18 -2.34 9.45
CA ARG A 70 -4.28 -1.21 9.66
C ARG A 70 -3.27 -1.18 8.54
N THR A 71 -3.22 -0.11 7.76
CA THR A 71 -2.38 -0.05 6.57
C THR A 71 -1.56 1.22 6.47
N ALA A 72 -0.47 1.12 5.73
CA ALA A 72 0.32 2.25 5.26
C ALA A 72 0.77 1.95 3.84
N SER A 73 1.00 2.99 3.05
CA SER A 73 1.44 2.84 1.66
C SER A 73 2.76 3.55 1.44
N VAL A 74 3.60 2.96 0.62
CA VAL A 74 4.93 3.48 0.29
C VAL A 74 5.21 3.22 -1.18
N ALA A 75 5.90 4.16 -1.84
CA ALA A 75 6.35 3.97 -3.21
C ALA A 75 7.82 3.52 -3.20
N ASP A 76 8.17 2.55 -4.05
CA ASP A 76 9.56 2.18 -4.24
C ASP A 76 10.23 3.12 -5.25
N PRO A 77 11.57 3.04 -5.42
CA PRO A 77 12.30 3.92 -6.35
C PRO A 77 11.83 3.83 -7.80
N ASP A 78 11.21 2.71 -8.19
CA ASP A 78 10.71 2.52 -9.55
C ASP A 78 9.27 2.98 -9.72
N GLY A 79 8.66 3.54 -8.68
CA GLY A 79 7.30 4.06 -8.71
C GLY A 79 6.22 3.05 -8.42
N HIS A 80 6.55 1.82 -8.08
CA HIS A 80 5.56 0.83 -7.66
C HIS A 80 5.09 1.14 -6.25
N VAL A 81 3.81 0.94 -6.00
CA VAL A 81 3.22 1.21 -4.69
C VAL A 81 3.02 -0.09 -3.92
N TRP A 82 3.44 -0.06 -2.66
CA TRP A 82 3.33 -1.18 -1.73
C TRP A 82 2.43 -0.79 -0.56
N GLU A 83 1.45 -1.65 -0.26
CA GLU A 83 0.63 -1.53 0.93
C GLU A 83 1.20 -2.45 2.01
N ILE A 84 1.42 -1.88 3.21
CA ILE A 84 1.83 -2.64 4.38
C ILE A 84 0.59 -2.80 5.24
N ALA A 85 0.25 -4.02 5.61
CA ALA A 85 -1.00 -4.30 6.29
C ALA A 85 -0.84 -5.27 7.47
N SER A 86 -1.64 -5.02 8.47
CA SER A 86 -1.75 -5.93 9.62
C SER A 86 -3.19 -6.04 10.13
#